data_f3db9c99bdb31aea5b0390b05acd0c22
#
_entry.id   f3db9c99bdb31aea5b0390b05acd0c22
#
_cell.length_a   1.000
_cell.length_b   1.000
_cell.length_c   1.000
_cell.angle_alpha   90.00
_cell.angle_beta   90.00
_cell.angle_gamma   90.00
#
_symmetry.space_group_name_H-M   'P 1'
#
loop_
_entity.id
_entity.type
_entity.pdbx_description
1 polymer ?
#
loop_
_entity_poly.entity_id
_entity_poly.type
_entity_poly.pdbx_seq_one_letter_code
_entity_poly.pdbx_strand_id
1 'polypeptide(L)'
;GGYAANQKMMSYFKPTASGIISSSLPGADGYGMRMVQEVGGDIAEYAMDIFPTITMGLPNPDNPTTGRIMSTKTAFAGGIWVNLNGERFVNETNADIYVREKALENQPEASMYEVYTDKIHDDLLEIPAHNNMMAGFFDLDAGKPYIVEADSLEELAEKLNLPAENLIATVEAYNEHVASGEPDEFGRVFVEDDNLYNAARNAIE
;
A
#
# COMPACT_ATOMS: atom_id res chain seq x y z
N GLY A 1 -15.13 -19.46 -8.77
CA GLY A 1 -14.18 -18.58 -8.16
C GLY A 1 -14.41 -17.12 -8.50
N GLY A 2 -13.53 -16.28 -7.94
CA GLY A 2 -13.54 -14.85 -8.19
C GLY A 2 -13.19 -14.48 -9.64
N TYR A 3 -13.19 -13.19 -9.96
CA TYR A 3 -12.96 -12.68 -11.31
C TYR A 3 -11.78 -11.71 -11.43
N ALA A 4 -11.00 -11.56 -10.36
CA ALA A 4 -9.93 -10.55 -10.30
C ALA A 4 -8.79 -10.74 -11.32
N ALA A 5 -8.63 -11.93 -11.90
CA ALA A 5 -7.70 -12.17 -13.01
C ALA A 5 -8.33 -11.86 -14.40
N ASN A 6 -9.62 -11.55 -14.45
CA ASN A 6 -10.32 -11.22 -15.70
C ASN A 6 -10.45 -9.70 -15.87
N GLN A 7 -9.52 -9.10 -16.59
CA GLN A 7 -9.48 -7.65 -16.82
C GLN A 7 -10.75 -7.08 -17.46
N LYS A 8 -11.45 -7.86 -18.28
CA LYS A 8 -12.72 -7.41 -18.87
C LYS A 8 -13.83 -7.31 -17.82
N MET A 9 -13.90 -8.31 -16.92
CA MET A 9 -14.87 -8.27 -15.82
C MET A 9 -14.48 -7.19 -14.81
N MET A 10 -13.19 -7.04 -14.49
CA MET A 10 -12.71 -5.97 -13.63
C MET A 10 -13.12 -4.61 -14.17
N SER A 11 -12.83 -4.31 -15.42
CA SER A 11 -13.19 -3.02 -16.04
C SER A 11 -14.70 -2.82 -16.15
N TYR A 12 -15.48 -3.88 -16.30
CA TYR A 12 -16.94 -3.80 -16.35
C TYR A 12 -17.55 -3.47 -14.99
N PHE A 13 -17.12 -4.18 -13.95
CA PHE A 13 -17.66 -3.98 -12.60
C PHE A 13 -17.07 -2.76 -11.88
N LYS A 14 -15.83 -2.42 -12.18
CA LYS A 14 -15.13 -1.28 -11.61
C LYS A 14 -14.22 -0.62 -12.66
N PRO A 15 -14.75 0.34 -13.42
CA PRO A 15 -13.98 1.02 -14.47
C PRO A 15 -12.68 1.66 -13.94
N THR A 16 -12.67 2.14 -12.70
CA THR A 16 -11.47 2.72 -12.03
C THR A 16 -10.37 1.69 -11.79
N ALA A 17 -10.68 0.40 -11.78
CA ALA A 17 -9.71 -0.69 -11.67
C ALA A 17 -9.21 -1.20 -13.03
N SER A 18 -9.53 -0.51 -14.12
CA SER A 18 -9.08 -0.87 -15.46
C SER A 18 -7.55 -0.70 -15.57
N GLY A 19 -6.87 -1.75 -16.00
CA GLY A 19 -5.42 -1.75 -16.15
C GLY A 19 -4.62 -2.04 -14.88
N ILE A 20 -5.29 -2.23 -13.74
CA ILE A 20 -4.61 -2.61 -12.48
C ILE A 20 -4.08 -4.04 -12.60
N ILE A 21 -2.85 -4.23 -12.14
CA ILE A 21 -2.19 -5.53 -12.13
C ILE A 21 -2.85 -6.40 -11.06
N SER A 22 -3.29 -7.58 -11.44
CA SER A 22 -3.91 -8.53 -10.51
C SER A 22 -2.85 -9.39 -9.81
N SER A 23 -2.96 -9.53 -8.49
CA SER A 23 -2.22 -10.52 -7.69
C SER A 23 -2.94 -11.87 -7.60
N SER A 24 -4.11 -11.99 -8.21
CA SER A 24 -4.91 -13.21 -8.16
C SER A 24 -4.36 -14.32 -9.05
N LEU A 25 -4.67 -15.57 -8.68
CA LEU A 25 -4.34 -16.72 -9.53
C LEU A 25 -5.06 -16.62 -10.89
N PRO A 26 -4.43 -17.04 -11.98
CA PRO A 26 -5.01 -16.97 -13.33
C PRO A 26 -6.40 -17.63 -13.46
N GLY A 27 -6.71 -18.60 -12.64
CA GLY A 27 -8.03 -19.25 -12.61
C GLY A 27 -9.15 -18.43 -11.94
N ALA A 28 -8.85 -17.25 -11.38
CA ALA A 28 -9.85 -16.31 -10.87
C ALA A 28 -10.44 -15.48 -12.03
N ASP A 29 -11.00 -16.16 -13.04
CA ASP A 29 -11.47 -15.57 -14.30
C ASP A 29 -12.97 -15.28 -14.34
N GLY A 30 -13.70 -15.53 -13.25
CA GLY A 30 -15.13 -15.32 -13.14
C GLY A 30 -15.98 -16.45 -13.72
N TYR A 31 -15.39 -17.60 -14.07
CA TYR A 31 -16.14 -18.70 -14.67
C TYR A 31 -17.29 -19.19 -13.77
N GLY A 32 -17.06 -19.29 -12.45
CA GLY A 32 -18.11 -19.68 -11.51
C GLY A 32 -19.29 -18.69 -11.48
N MET A 33 -19.03 -17.39 -11.61
CA MET A 33 -20.10 -16.37 -11.69
C MET A 33 -20.93 -16.56 -12.96
N ARG A 34 -20.27 -16.77 -14.11
CA ARG A 34 -20.95 -17.02 -15.38
C ARG A 34 -21.82 -18.28 -15.33
N MET A 35 -21.35 -19.36 -14.72
CA MET A 35 -22.13 -20.56 -14.54
C MET A 35 -23.43 -20.32 -13.75
N VAL A 36 -23.36 -19.50 -12.69
CA VAL A 36 -24.54 -19.12 -11.89
C VAL A 36 -25.52 -18.27 -12.73
N GLN A 37 -25.01 -17.34 -13.53
CA GLN A 37 -25.82 -16.51 -14.42
C GLN A 37 -26.52 -17.35 -15.51
N GLU A 38 -25.86 -18.37 -16.05
CA GLU A 38 -26.44 -19.28 -17.05
C GLU A 38 -27.68 -20.05 -16.56
N VAL A 39 -27.80 -20.25 -15.26
CA VAL A 39 -28.96 -20.89 -14.61
C VAL A 39 -29.93 -19.90 -13.96
N GLY A 40 -29.81 -18.61 -14.29
CA GLY A 40 -30.72 -17.57 -13.84
C GLY A 40 -30.35 -16.87 -12.52
N GLY A 41 -29.15 -17.11 -12.02
CA GLY A 41 -28.61 -16.32 -10.91
C GLY A 41 -28.14 -14.94 -11.37
N ASP A 42 -28.03 -14.01 -10.41
CA ASP A 42 -27.58 -12.65 -10.69
C ASP A 42 -26.55 -12.19 -9.66
N ILE A 43 -25.91 -11.06 -9.95
CA ILE A 43 -24.95 -10.42 -9.05
C ILE A 43 -25.69 -9.36 -8.24
N ALA A 44 -25.52 -9.37 -6.93
CA ALA A 44 -26.15 -8.37 -6.06
C ALA A 44 -25.62 -6.97 -6.43
N GLU A 45 -26.51 -6.06 -6.75
CA GLU A 45 -26.20 -4.70 -7.22
C GLU A 45 -25.27 -3.97 -6.23
N TYR A 46 -25.54 -4.06 -4.94
CA TYR A 46 -24.70 -3.44 -3.90
C TYR A 46 -23.28 -3.99 -3.81
N ALA A 47 -23.03 -5.20 -4.29
CA ALA A 47 -21.69 -5.79 -4.30
C ALA A 47 -20.76 -5.13 -5.33
N MET A 48 -21.30 -4.40 -6.29
CA MET A 48 -20.55 -3.68 -7.31
C MET A 48 -19.80 -2.47 -6.74
N ASP A 49 -20.33 -1.86 -5.67
CA ASP A 49 -19.71 -0.70 -5.02
C ASP A 49 -18.62 -1.09 -4.01
N ILE A 50 -18.67 -2.33 -3.53
CA ILE A 50 -17.78 -2.81 -2.47
C ILE A 50 -16.52 -3.44 -3.05
N PHE A 51 -16.64 -4.23 -4.10
CA PHE A 51 -15.56 -4.97 -4.72
C PHE A 51 -15.48 -4.71 -6.23
N PRO A 52 -14.30 -4.79 -6.81
CA PRO A 52 -12.99 -5.02 -6.21
C PRO A 52 -12.41 -3.77 -5.56
N THR A 53 -11.55 -3.95 -4.56
CA THR A 53 -10.68 -2.90 -4.03
C THR A 53 -9.29 -2.98 -4.66
N ILE A 54 -8.55 -1.87 -4.59
CA ILE A 54 -7.15 -1.82 -4.94
C ILE A 54 -6.35 -2.16 -3.69
N THR A 55 -5.59 -3.24 -3.75
CA THR A 55 -4.65 -3.61 -2.70
C THR A 55 -3.31 -2.95 -2.97
N MET A 56 -2.65 -2.44 -1.91
CA MET A 56 -1.27 -1.96 -2.01
C MET A 56 -0.38 -3.04 -2.58
N GLY A 57 0.44 -2.68 -3.53
CA GLY A 57 1.38 -3.62 -4.09
C GLY A 57 2.29 -3.02 -5.14
N LEU A 58 3.29 -3.78 -5.48
CA LEU A 58 4.24 -3.48 -6.53
C LEU A 58 4.12 -4.51 -7.66
N PRO A 59 4.46 -4.15 -8.89
CA PRO A 59 4.65 -5.14 -9.94
C PRO A 59 5.63 -6.21 -9.50
N ASN A 60 5.33 -7.48 -9.78
CA ASN A 60 6.28 -8.55 -9.49
C ASN A 60 7.52 -8.40 -10.37
N PRO A 61 8.75 -8.30 -9.79
CA PRO A 61 9.97 -8.15 -10.58
C PRO A 61 10.17 -9.28 -11.60
N ASP A 62 9.81 -10.50 -11.22
CA ASP A 62 9.98 -11.69 -12.07
C ASP A 62 8.89 -11.82 -13.15
N ASN A 63 7.76 -11.16 -12.94
CA ASN A 63 6.64 -11.18 -13.88
C ASN A 63 5.80 -9.91 -13.75
N PRO A 64 6.09 -8.87 -14.54
CA PRO A 64 5.41 -7.57 -14.43
C PRO A 64 3.91 -7.60 -14.79
N THR A 65 3.37 -8.73 -15.24
CA THR A 65 1.92 -8.90 -15.45
C THR A 65 1.18 -9.31 -14.19
N THR A 66 1.89 -9.57 -13.11
CA THR A 66 1.33 -9.88 -11.80
C THR A 66 1.85 -8.91 -10.75
N GLY A 67 1.08 -8.67 -9.70
CA GLY A 67 1.50 -7.84 -8.57
C GLY A 67 1.93 -8.68 -7.37
N ARG A 68 2.76 -8.09 -6.52
CA ARG A 68 3.01 -8.54 -5.15
C ARG A 68 2.30 -7.60 -4.19
N ILE A 69 1.57 -8.15 -3.23
CA ILE A 69 0.96 -7.37 -2.15
C ILE A 69 2.09 -6.91 -1.21
N MET A 70 2.11 -5.62 -0.89
CA MET A 70 3.04 -5.09 0.11
C MET A 70 2.62 -5.46 1.53
N SER A 71 3.60 -5.54 2.41
CA SER A 71 3.34 -5.74 3.83
C SER A 71 2.96 -4.41 4.49
N THR A 72 1.99 -4.45 5.37
CA THR A 72 1.67 -3.32 6.26
C THR A 72 2.60 -3.22 7.47
N LYS A 73 3.61 -4.08 7.55
CA LYS A 73 4.50 -4.15 8.73
C LYS A 73 5.31 -2.88 8.91
N THR A 74 5.76 -2.25 7.84
CA THR A 74 6.43 -0.94 7.88
C THR A 74 5.55 0.12 8.53
N ALA A 75 4.27 0.19 8.15
CA ALA A 75 3.32 1.12 8.77
C ALA A 75 3.13 0.85 10.27
N PHE A 76 2.99 -0.41 10.68
CA PHE A 76 2.89 -0.77 12.10
C PHE A 76 4.20 -0.53 12.87
N ALA A 77 5.34 -0.52 12.19
CA ALA A 77 6.64 -0.18 12.77
C ALA A 77 6.92 1.34 12.84
N GLY A 78 6.04 2.17 12.33
CA GLY A 78 6.17 3.63 12.38
C GLY A 78 6.27 4.31 11.02
N GLY A 79 6.28 3.55 9.92
CA GLY A 79 6.23 4.12 8.57
C GLY A 79 4.91 4.83 8.27
N ILE A 80 4.93 5.72 7.29
CA ILE A 80 3.77 6.47 6.81
C ILE A 80 3.55 6.26 5.32
N TRP A 81 2.32 6.44 4.87
CA TRP A 81 1.95 6.44 3.46
C TRP A 81 1.72 7.85 2.96
N VAL A 82 2.44 8.21 1.90
CA VAL A 82 2.27 9.51 1.24
C VAL A 82 1.84 9.31 -0.21
N ASN A 83 0.95 10.19 -0.67
CA ASN A 83 0.50 10.23 -2.06
C ASN A 83 1.55 10.90 -2.96
N LEU A 84 1.24 11.06 -4.24
CA LEU A 84 2.13 11.72 -5.20
C LEU A 84 2.29 13.24 -4.98
N ASN A 85 1.56 13.81 -4.03
CA ASN A 85 1.76 15.19 -3.58
C ASN A 85 2.65 15.28 -2.33
N GLY A 86 3.15 14.16 -1.80
CA GLY A 86 3.93 14.13 -0.56
C GLY A 86 3.09 14.26 0.70
N GLU A 87 1.80 13.98 0.66
CA GLU A 87 0.83 14.16 1.75
C GLU A 87 0.31 12.82 2.24
N ARG A 88 0.19 12.65 3.57
CA ARG A 88 -0.54 11.51 4.16
C ARG A 88 -2.02 11.62 3.84
N PHE A 89 -2.71 10.50 3.79
CA PHE A 89 -4.11 10.45 3.39
C PHE A 89 -4.96 9.44 4.18
N VAL A 90 -4.38 8.70 5.11
CA VAL A 90 -5.09 7.66 5.86
C VAL A 90 -4.34 7.28 7.14
N ASN A 91 -5.04 6.68 8.08
CA ASN A 91 -4.42 5.91 9.15
C ASN A 91 -3.93 4.56 8.60
N GLU A 92 -2.64 4.44 8.40
CA GLU A 92 -1.97 3.27 7.81
C GLU A 92 -2.12 2.01 8.66
N THR A 93 -2.39 2.20 9.96
CA THR A 93 -2.60 1.10 10.93
C THR A 93 -4.08 0.78 11.17
N ASN A 94 -5.00 1.39 10.42
CA ASN A 94 -6.42 1.08 10.55
C ASN A 94 -6.62 -0.44 10.33
N ALA A 95 -7.32 -1.09 11.26
CA ALA A 95 -7.55 -2.54 11.21
C ALA A 95 -8.41 -2.95 10.01
N ASP A 96 -9.27 -2.04 9.53
CA ASP A 96 -10.09 -2.27 8.35
C ASP A 96 -9.26 -1.99 7.07
N ILE A 97 -8.85 -3.04 6.44
CA ILE A 97 -8.13 -3.02 5.15
C ILE A 97 -8.91 -2.23 4.08
N TYR A 98 -10.23 -2.38 4.05
CA TYR A 98 -11.08 -1.71 3.09
C TYR A 98 -10.97 -0.17 3.18
N VAL A 99 -10.91 0.37 4.39
CA VAL A 99 -10.71 1.82 4.61
C VAL A 99 -9.40 2.29 3.99
N ARG A 100 -8.31 1.54 4.21
CA ARG A 100 -6.98 1.89 3.68
C ARG A 100 -6.93 1.79 2.16
N GLU A 101 -7.49 0.72 1.59
CA GLU A 101 -7.51 0.49 0.15
C GLU A 101 -8.39 1.51 -0.58
N LYS A 102 -9.54 1.87 0.00
CA LYS A 102 -10.40 2.93 -0.53
C LYS A 102 -9.75 4.31 -0.45
N ALA A 103 -9.02 4.59 0.60
CA ALA A 103 -8.25 5.83 0.70
C ALA A 103 -7.17 5.90 -0.40
N LEU A 104 -6.44 4.81 -0.64
CA LEU A 104 -5.46 4.73 -1.72
C LEU A 104 -6.10 4.88 -3.11
N GLU A 105 -7.23 4.23 -3.36
CA GLU A 105 -7.95 4.34 -4.62
C GLU A 105 -8.31 5.80 -4.98
N ASN A 106 -8.54 6.63 -3.99
CA ASN A 106 -8.89 8.04 -4.17
C ASN A 106 -7.66 8.97 -4.31
N GLN A 107 -6.43 8.43 -4.22
CA GLN A 107 -5.23 9.24 -4.41
C GLN A 107 -4.89 9.42 -5.90
N PRO A 108 -4.07 10.43 -6.24
CA PRO A 108 -3.56 10.61 -7.60
C PRO A 108 -2.96 9.31 -8.13
N GLU A 109 -3.41 8.89 -9.31
CA GLU A 109 -2.99 7.63 -9.98
C GLU A 109 -3.20 6.36 -9.15
N ALA A 110 -4.00 6.43 -8.05
CA ALA A 110 -4.13 5.37 -7.06
C ALA A 110 -2.75 4.85 -6.59
N SER A 111 -1.83 5.77 -6.38
CA SER A 111 -0.42 5.47 -6.09
C SER A 111 0.02 6.14 -4.80
N MET A 112 0.98 5.49 -4.14
CA MET A 112 1.58 5.98 -2.90
C MET A 112 3.03 5.55 -2.80
N TYR A 113 3.75 6.22 -1.91
CA TYR A 113 5.03 5.78 -1.37
C TYR A 113 4.88 5.44 0.11
N GLU A 114 5.60 4.43 0.55
CA GLU A 114 5.74 4.09 1.96
C GLU A 114 7.08 4.64 2.44
N VAL A 115 7.03 5.62 3.35
CA VAL A 115 8.21 6.32 3.87
C VAL A 115 8.51 5.82 5.28
N TYR A 116 9.74 5.38 5.51
CA TYR A 116 10.20 4.83 6.79
C TYR A 116 11.72 4.98 6.93
N THR A 117 12.24 4.89 8.15
CA THR A 117 13.66 5.03 8.45
C THR A 117 14.45 3.75 8.17
N ASP A 118 15.77 3.87 7.99
CA ASP A 118 16.70 2.74 7.88
C ASP A 118 16.58 1.79 9.06
N LYS A 119 16.37 2.33 10.26
CA LYS A 119 16.17 1.50 11.45
C LYS A 119 14.95 0.59 11.31
N ILE A 120 13.83 1.11 10.84
CA ILE A 120 12.60 0.30 10.57
C ILE A 120 12.91 -0.76 9.52
N HIS A 121 13.64 -0.37 8.48
CA HIS A 121 14.07 -1.27 7.42
C HIS A 121 14.85 -2.47 7.97
N ASP A 122 15.92 -2.19 8.71
CA ASP A 122 16.81 -3.20 9.28
C ASP A 122 16.06 -4.11 10.26
N ASP A 123 15.29 -3.53 11.19
CA ASP A 123 14.48 -4.30 12.14
C ASP A 123 13.50 -5.28 11.45
N LEU A 124 12.91 -4.86 10.33
CA LEU A 124 11.97 -5.70 9.58
C LEU A 124 12.66 -6.77 8.75
N LEU A 125 13.89 -6.55 8.29
CA LEU A 125 14.67 -7.57 7.58
C LEU A 125 15.01 -8.78 8.47
N GLU A 126 15.06 -8.60 9.78
CA GLU A 126 15.24 -9.70 10.74
C GLU A 126 14.02 -10.65 10.78
N ILE A 127 12.88 -10.24 10.21
CA ILE A 127 11.69 -11.10 10.11
C ILE A 127 11.76 -11.90 8.81
N PRO A 128 11.93 -13.25 8.86
CA PRO A 128 12.14 -14.06 7.65
C PRO A 128 11.02 -13.90 6.60
N ALA A 129 9.77 -13.79 7.05
CA ALA A 129 8.63 -13.63 6.13
C ALA A 129 8.65 -12.29 5.40
N HIS A 130 9.07 -11.22 6.07
CA HIS A 130 9.20 -9.89 5.48
C HIS A 130 10.39 -9.84 4.52
N ASN A 131 11.55 -10.34 4.95
CA ASN A 131 12.76 -10.41 4.12
C ASN A 131 12.47 -11.16 2.81
N ASN A 132 11.87 -12.35 2.88
CA ASN A 132 11.51 -13.12 1.69
C ASN A 132 10.55 -12.37 0.75
N MET A 133 9.63 -11.59 1.30
CA MET A 133 8.69 -10.80 0.51
C MET A 133 9.42 -9.65 -0.19
N MET A 134 10.36 -9.00 0.50
CA MET A 134 11.10 -7.84 0.00
C MET A 134 12.28 -8.20 -0.90
N ALA A 135 12.81 -9.42 -0.80
CA ALA A 135 14.03 -9.83 -1.51
C ALA A 135 14.04 -9.54 -3.02
N GLY A 136 12.89 -9.61 -3.69
CA GLY A 136 12.79 -9.30 -5.10
C GLY A 136 12.71 -7.79 -5.43
N PHE A 137 12.57 -6.92 -4.42
CA PHE A 137 12.50 -5.47 -4.61
C PHE A 137 13.84 -4.77 -4.40
N PHE A 138 14.78 -5.44 -3.72
CA PHE A 138 16.14 -4.97 -3.55
C PHE A 138 17.05 -5.23 -4.76
N ASP A 139 16.61 -6.03 -5.71
CA ASP A 139 17.36 -6.27 -6.93
C ASP A 139 17.22 -5.06 -7.87
N LEU A 140 18.07 -4.07 -7.63
CA LEU A 140 18.14 -2.82 -8.37
C LEU A 140 18.61 -3.01 -9.83
N ASP A 141 19.17 -4.15 -10.17
CA ASP A 141 19.62 -4.48 -11.53
C ASP A 141 18.44 -4.69 -12.50
N ALA A 142 17.23 -4.85 -11.99
CA ALA A 142 16.02 -4.89 -12.80
C ALA A 142 15.61 -3.52 -13.39
N GLY A 143 16.39 -2.46 -13.17
CA GLY A 143 16.26 -1.16 -13.83
C GLY A 143 15.11 -0.26 -13.34
N LYS A 144 14.44 -0.64 -12.24
CA LYS A 144 13.46 0.20 -11.55
C LYS A 144 13.64 0.04 -10.04
N PRO A 145 14.23 1.01 -9.37
CA PRO A 145 14.29 0.98 -7.92
C PRO A 145 12.87 1.12 -7.37
N TYR A 146 12.34 0.07 -6.77
CA TYR A 146 11.11 0.13 -5.99
C TYR A 146 11.38 0.64 -4.57
N ILE A 147 12.64 0.62 -4.16
CA ILE A 147 13.14 1.13 -2.88
C ILE A 147 14.19 2.17 -3.19
N VAL A 148 14.03 3.33 -2.59
CA VAL A 148 14.92 4.49 -2.77
C VAL A 148 15.40 4.92 -1.40
N GLU A 149 16.71 5.06 -1.25
CA GLU A 149 17.36 5.61 -0.06
C GLU A 149 17.79 7.06 -0.28
N ALA A 150 17.76 7.87 0.76
CA ALA A 150 18.23 9.25 0.74
C ALA A 150 18.72 9.68 2.13
N ASP A 151 19.70 10.59 2.15
CA ASP A 151 20.25 11.12 3.38
C ASP A 151 19.44 12.28 3.98
N SER A 152 18.42 12.77 3.22
CA SER A 152 17.49 13.81 3.67
C SER A 152 16.12 13.68 3.00
N LEU A 153 15.11 14.34 3.58
CA LEU A 153 13.75 14.37 3.00
C LEU A 153 13.72 15.15 1.68
N GLU A 154 14.55 16.17 1.53
CA GLU A 154 14.70 16.92 0.27
C GLU A 154 15.23 16.02 -0.84
N GLU A 155 16.27 15.26 -0.56
CA GLU A 155 16.84 14.32 -1.52
C GLU A 155 15.87 13.19 -1.83
N LEU A 156 15.14 12.67 -0.83
CA LEU A 156 14.11 11.67 -1.02
C LEU A 156 12.99 12.20 -1.94
N ALA A 157 12.53 13.41 -1.68
CA ALA A 157 11.51 14.05 -2.50
C ALA A 157 11.99 14.25 -3.96
N GLU A 158 13.24 14.66 -4.16
CA GLU A 158 13.84 14.80 -5.50
C GLU A 158 13.88 13.44 -6.23
N LYS A 159 14.38 12.39 -5.57
CA LYS A 159 14.47 11.04 -6.14
C LYS A 159 13.10 10.46 -6.50
N LEU A 160 12.06 10.77 -5.72
CA LEU A 160 10.70 10.31 -5.93
C LEU A 160 9.86 11.25 -6.79
N ASN A 161 10.40 12.41 -7.17
CA ASN A 161 9.70 13.49 -7.87
C ASN A 161 8.45 13.97 -7.13
N LEU A 162 8.59 14.15 -5.80
CA LEU A 162 7.57 14.70 -4.91
C LEU A 162 7.82 16.17 -4.62
N PRO A 163 6.79 16.96 -4.27
CA PRO A 163 6.96 18.29 -3.69
C PRO A 163 7.67 18.21 -2.33
N ALA A 164 8.92 18.67 -2.24
CA ALA A 164 9.74 18.55 -1.03
C ALA A 164 9.10 19.26 0.17
N GLU A 165 8.53 20.46 -0.03
CA GLU A 165 7.87 21.22 1.02
C GLU A 165 6.72 20.40 1.66
N ASN A 166 5.92 19.71 0.86
CA ASN A 166 4.81 18.91 1.35
C ASN A 166 5.31 17.67 2.11
N LEU A 167 6.31 16.96 1.57
CA LEU A 167 6.87 15.78 2.24
C LEU A 167 7.46 16.13 3.60
N ILE A 168 8.24 17.22 3.67
CA ILE A 168 8.84 17.69 4.92
C ILE A 168 7.73 18.06 5.92
N ALA A 169 6.75 18.87 5.52
CA ALA A 169 5.65 19.26 6.40
C ALA A 169 4.85 18.03 6.91
N THR A 170 4.65 17.04 6.04
CA THR A 170 3.98 15.78 6.39
C THR A 170 4.75 15.00 7.46
N VAL A 171 6.07 14.87 7.31
CA VAL A 171 6.92 14.16 8.28
C VAL A 171 7.02 14.92 9.59
N GLU A 172 7.16 16.24 9.55
CA GLU A 172 7.18 17.09 10.76
C GLU A 172 5.87 16.95 11.55
N ALA A 173 4.72 17.06 10.92
CA ALA A 173 3.43 16.89 11.57
C ALA A 173 3.27 15.48 12.17
N TYR A 174 3.70 14.44 11.45
CA TYR A 174 3.72 13.07 11.97
C TYR A 174 4.61 12.96 13.22
N ASN A 175 5.82 13.51 13.19
CA ASN A 175 6.75 13.47 14.31
C ASN A 175 6.22 14.22 15.55
N GLU A 176 5.47 15.32 15.36
CA GLU A 176 4.79 16.03 16.45
C GLU A 176 3.75 15.14 17.15
N HIS A 177 2.95 14.40 16.38
CA HIS A 177 1.99 13.44 16.95
C HIS A 177 2.68 12.29 17.67
N VAL A 178 3.75 11.74 17.10
CA VAL A 178 4.57 10.72 17.77
C VAL A 178 5.11 11.25 19.11
N ALA A 179 5.63 12.47 19.15
CA ALA A 179 6.20 13.07 20.34
C ALA A 179 5.15 13.40 21.41
N SER A 180 3.97 13.85 21.01
CA SER A 180 2.86 14.19 21.91
C SER A 180 2.13 12.96 22.43
N GLY A 181 2.09 11.86 21.65
CA GLY A 181 1.27 10.68 21.88
C GLY A 181 -0.22 10.89 21.65
N GLU A 182 -0.62 12.07 21.11
CA GLU A 182 -2.00 12.36 20.77
C GLU A 182 -2.34 11.79 19.39
N PRO A 183 -3.57 11.37 19.16
CA PRO A 183 -4.01 10.90 17.84
C PRO A 183 -3.83 11.99 16.77
N ASP A 184 -3.44 11.58 15.58
CA ASP A 184 -3.38 12.47 14.43
C ASP A 184 -4.77 12.72 13.79
N GLU A 185 -4.83 13.54 12.74
CA GLU A 185 -6.07 13.85 12.03
C GLU A 185 -6.74 12.65 11.36
N PHE A 186 -6.00 11.55 11.16
CA PHE A 186 -6.52 10.29 10.62
C PHE A 186 -6.94 9.31 11.71
N GLY A 187 -6.80 9.70 12.99
CA GLY A 187 -7.12 8.87 14.14
C GLY A 187 -6.09 7.77 14.40
N ARG A 188 -4.86 7.90 13.92
CA ARG A 188 -3.77 7.01 14.28
C ARG A 188 -3.35 7.30 15.72
N VAL A 189 -3.32 6.24 16.54
CA VAL A 189 -2.94 6.28 17.95
C VAL A 189 -1.59 5.60 18.11
N PHE A 190 -0.70 6.24 18.84
CA PHE A 190 0.64 5.73 19.13
C PHE A 190 0.61 5.03 20.49
N VAL A 191 0.69 3.71 20.49
CA VAL A 191 0.71 2.88 21.70
C VAL A 191 2.06 2.20 21.85
N GLU A 192 2.51 2.06 23.10
CA GLU A 192 3.64 1.20 23.41
C GLU A 192 3.21 -0.26 23.24
N ASP A 193 3.96 -0.98 22.40
CA ASP A 193 3.85 -2.42 22.25
C ASP A 193 5.24 -3.03 22.48
N ASP A 194 5.33 -4.07 23.30
CA ASP A 194 6.59 -4.73 23.67
C ASP A 194 7.14 -5.65 22.56
N ASN A 195 6.46 -5.71 21.41
CA ASN A 195 6.91 -6.53 20.29
C ASN A 195 7.71 -5.73 19.25
N LEU A 196 8.17 -6.42 18.22
CA LEU A 196 9.00 -5.85 17.15
C LEU A 196 8.38 -4.65 16.42
N TYR A 197 7.09 -4.41 16.57
CA TYR A 197 6.34 -3.30 15.96
C TYR A 197 6.27 -2.05 16.85
N ASN A 198 7.00 -2.03 17.95
CA ASN A 198 7.08 -0.91 18.90
C ASN A 198 7.74 0.35 18.31
N ALA A 199 7.99 0.38 17.02
CA ALA A 199 8.58 1.52 16.33
C ALA A 199 7.57 2.62 15.96
N ALA A 200 6.28 2.46 16.32
CA ALA A 200 5.26 3.48 16.07
C ALA A 200 5.54 4.83 16.74
N ARG A 201 6.48 4.88 17.70
CA ARG A 201 6.95 6.10 18.34
C ARG A 201 8.28 6.64 17.81
N ASN A 202 8.91 5.94 16.89
CA ASN A 202 10.13 6.45 16.28
C ASN A 202 9.75 7.53 15.27
N ALA A 203 10.28 8.72 15.50
CA ALA A 203 10.16 9.80 14.53
C ALA A 203 10.79 9.37 13.20
N ILE A 204 10.24 9.82 12.11
CA ILE A 204 10.85 9.69 10.79
C ILE A 204 11.87 10.83 10.67
N GLU A 205 13.14 10.47 10.45
CA GLU A 205 14.25 11.40 10.28
C GLU A 205 14.41 11.80 8.81
#